data_7ddaf760a49c1c9943b31804b1e9f280
#
_entry.id   7ddaf760a49c1c9943b31804b1e9f280
#
_cell.length_a   1.000
_cell.length_b   1.000
_cell.length_c   1.000
_cell.angle_alpha   90.00
_cell.angle_beta   90.00
_cell.angle_gamma   90.00
#
_symmetry.space_group_name_H-M   'P 1'
#
loop_
_entity.id
_entity.type
_entity.pdbx_description
1 polymer ?
#
loop_
_entity_poly.entity_id
_entity_poly.type
_entity_poly.pdbx_seq_one_letter_code
_entity_poly.pdbx_strand_id
1 'polypeptide(L)'
;AARDADCVQALVWSQVYRCDAIGDRTVDVIIRGLEDWERVRISHYRIDECHSNAHTVWEELECPDWPTDEQVATMRSREGLEKCEADRELTPDGGRVSIQTVLPMHSVSLLLVNRCSE
;
A
#
# COMPACT_ATOMS: atom_id res chain seq x y z
N ALA A 1 13.10 1.74 -5.18
CA ALA A 1 13.19 1.74 -3.71
C ALA A 1 14.10 2.86 -3.22
N ALA A 2 13.83 3.37 -2.06
CA ALA A 2 14.63 4.40 -1.42
C ALA A 2 14.94 3.98 0.01
N ARG A 3 16.09 4.42 0.52
CA ARG A 3 16.52 4.09 1.87
C ARG A 3 17.11 5.31 2.57
N ASP A 4 16.78 5.47 3.85
CA ASP A 4 17.52 6.33 4.76
C ASP A 4 18.08 5.50 5.92
N ALA A 5 18.57 6.14 7.00
CA ALA A 5 19.23 5.43 8.08
C ALA A 5 18.35 4.39 8.80
N ASP A 6 17.04 4.62 8.90
CA ASP A 6 16.13 3.79 9.70
C ASP A 6 14.90 3.31 8.94
N CYS A 7 14.79 3.62 7.65
CA CYS A 7 13.62 3.28 6.86
C CYS A 7 14.00 2.90 5.44
N VAL A 8 13.35 1.86 4.93
CA VAL A 8 13.38 1.50 3.52
C VAL A 8 11.98 1.66 2.97
N GLN A 9 11.85 2.29 1.81
CA GLN A 9 10.58 2.49 1.13
C GLN A 9 10.61 1.75 -0.19
N ALA A 10 9.59 0.94 -0.44
CA ALA A 10 9.45 0.22 -1.70
C ALA A 10 8.06 0.49 -2.29
N LEU A 11 8.05 0.94 -3.54
CA LEU A 11 6.82 1.17 -4.29
C LEU A 11 6.67 0.07 -5.33
N VAL A 12 5.56 -0.63 -5.29
CA VAL A 12 5.27 -1.74 -6.19
C VAL A 12 3.90 -1.52 -6.82
N TRP A 13 3.80 -1.69 -8.12
CA TRP A 13 2.52 -1.47 -8.80
C TRP A 13 2.22 -2.55 -9.84
N SER A 14 0.92 -2.72 -10.12
CA SER A 14 0.42 -3.59 -11.17
C SER A 14 -0.50 -2.77 -12.07
N GLN A 15 -0.12 -2.59 -13.32
CA GLN A 15 -0.85 -1.75 -14.25
C GLN A 15 -0.65 -2.24 -15.70
N VAL A 16 -1.73 -2.18 -16.49
CA VAL A 16 -1.67 -2.38 -17.93
C VAL A 16 -2.44 -1.26 -18.63
N TYR A 17 -2.26 -1.13 -19.94
CA TYR A 17 -2.94 -0.07 -20.71
C TYR A 17 -4.45 -0.25 -20.80
N ARG A 18 -4.95 -1.47 -20.63
CA ARG A 18 -6.38 -1.76 -20.70
C ARG A 18 -7.05 -1.44 -19.37
N CYS A 19 -7.98 -0.49 -19.37
CA CYS A 19 -8.71 -0.12 -18.16
C CYS A 19 -9.66 -1.21 -17.67
N ASP A 20 -10.07 -2.12 -18.53
CA ASP A 20 -10.96 -3.24 -18.22
C ASP A 20 -10.21 -4.51 -17.79
N ALA A 21 -8.89 -4.46 -17.75
CA ALA A 21 -8.09 -5.60 -17.31
C ALA A 21 -8.31 -5.85 -15.81
N ILE A 22 -8.54 -7.11 -15.47
CA ILE A 22 -8.72 -7.55 -14.09
C ILE A 22 -7.78 -8.72 -13.82
N GLY A 23 -7.47 -8.93 -12.55
CA GLY A 23 -6.63 -10.03 -12.11
C GLY A 23 -5.73 -9.63 -10.97
N ASP A 24 -5.28 -10.64 -10.25
CA ASP A 24 -4.39 -10.45 -9.12
C ASP A 24 -3.04 -11.06 -9.44
N ARG A 25 -1.98 -10.44 -8.96
CA ARG A 25 -0.63 -10.98 -9.05
C ARG A 25 -0.04 -11.11 -7.67
N THR A 26 0.52 -12.29 -7.40
CA THR A 26 1.28 -12.52 -6.17
C THR A 26 2.72 -12.08 -6.40
N VAL A 27 3.21 -11.22 -5.52
CA VAL A 27 4.55 -10.64 -5.62
C VAL A 27 5.29 -10.89 -4.33
N ASP A 28 6.54 -11.34 -4.44
CA ASP A 28 7.45 -11.45 -3.30
C ASP A 28 8.43 -10.29 -3.36
N VAL A 29 8.38 -9.43 -2.36
CA VAL A 29 9.31 -8.31 -2.22
C VAL A 29 10.40 -8.71 -1.24
N ILE A 30 11.64 -8.73 -1.71
CA ILE A 30 12.80 -9.10 -0.90
C ILE A 30 13.64 -7.86 -0.68
N ILE A 31 13.84 -7.49 0.57
CA ILE A 31 14.64 -6.33 0.96
C ILE A 31 15.90 -6.85 1.65
N ARG A 32 17.06 -6.45 1.14
CA ARG A 32 18.38 -6.88 1.62
C ARG A 32 19.14 -5.70 2.21
N GLY A 33 20.27 -5.98 2.84
CA GLY A 33 21.13 -4.95 3.40
C GLY A 33 20.69 -4.51 4.78
N LEU A 34 19.99 -5.35 5.51
CA LEU A 34 19.45 -5.06 6.83
C LEU A 34 20.24 -5.79 7.94
N GLU A 35 21.50 -6.08 7.70
CA GLU A 35 22.36 -6.87 8.61
C GLU A 35 22.45 -6.25 10.00
N ASP A 36 22.40 -4.91 10.08
CA ASP A 36 22.51 -4.18 11.34
C ASP A 36 21.16 -3.99 12.04
N TRP A 37 20.09 -4.48 11.44
CA TRP A 37 18.73 -4.30 11.96
C TRP A 37 18.25 -5.58 12.65
N GLU A 38 17.97 -5.48 13.94
CA GLU A 38 17.49 -6.64 14.70
C GLU A 38 16.03 -6.97 14.45
N ARG A 39 15.21 -5.93 14.24
CA ARG A 39 13.78 -6.08 14.03
C ARG A 39 13.28 -4.96 13.13
N VAL A 40 12.28 -5.26 12.31
CA VAL A 40 11.65 -4.29 11.43
C VAL A 40 10.14 -4.28 11.61
N ARG A 41 9.55 -3.12 11.42
CA ARG A 41 8.09 -2.96 11.33
C ARG A 41 7.73 -2.63 9.89
N ILE A 42 6.80 -3.38 9.35
CA ILE A 42 6.36 -3.22 7.98
C ILE A 42 4.97 -2.61 7.98
N SER A 43 4.83 -1.44 7.33
CA SER A 43 3.56 -0.78 7.10
C SER A 43 3.25 -0.85 5.61
N HIS A 44 2.06 -1.31 5.27
CA HIS A 44 1.65 -1.50 3.89
C HIS A 44 0.48 -0.60 3.56
N TYR A 45 0.72 0.37 2.69
CA TYR A 45 -0.31 1.28 2.16
C TYR A 45 -0.63 0.90 0.73
N ARG A 46 -1.86 1.15 0.33
CA ARG A 46 -2.30 0.77 -1.03
C ARG A 46 -3.25 1.80 -1.63
N ILE A 47 -3.14 1.96 -2.95
CA ILE A 47 -4.13 2.67 -3.76
C ILE A 47 -4.68 1.63 -4.73
N ASP A 48 -5.96 1.31 -4.61
CA ASP A 48 -6.68 0.43 -5.52
C ASP A 48 -8.16 0.78 -5.51
N GLU A 49 -9.00 -0.09 -6.03
CA GLU A 49 -10.45 0.14 -6.07
C GLU A 49 -11.05 0.32 -4.67
N CYS A 50 -10.52 -0.38 -3.67
CA CYS A 50 -11.07 -0.40 -2.31
C CYS A 50 -10.32 0.48 -1.31
N HIS A 51 -9.13 0.98 -1.64
CA HIS A 51 -8.26 1.71 -0.73
C HIS A 51 -7.80 3.04 -1.32
N SER A 52 -7.82 4.09 -0.50
CA SER A 52 -7.30 5.42 -0.87
C SER A 52 -7.96 5.95 -2.15
N ASN A 53 -9.24 5.70 -2.33
CA ASN A 53 -9.92 5.97 -3.60
C ASN A 53 -11.30 6.62 -3.37
N ALA A 54 -11.32 7.94 -3.49
CA ALA A 54 -12.54 8.72 -3.37
C ALA A 54 -13.52 8.48 -4.55
N HIS A 55 -12.98 8.09 -5.71
CA HIS A 55 -13.81 7.81 -6.88
C HIS A 55 -14.75 6.61 -6.65
N THR A 56 -14.26 5.58 -5.99
CA THR A 56 -15.08 4.42 -5.61
C THR A 56 -16.23 4.83 -4.69
N VAL A 57 -15.95 5.72 -3.72
CA VAL A 57 -17.00 6.25 -2.85
C VAL A 57 -18.03 7.03 -3.66
N TRP A 58 -17.58 7.83 -4.62
CA TRP A 58 -18.49 8.57 -5.51
C TRP A 58 -19.40 7.63 -6.29
N GLU A 59 -18.86 6.51 -6.80
CA GLU A 59 -19.66 5.48 -7.46
C GLU A 59 -20.66 4.82 -6.52
N GLU A 60 -20.26 4.52 -5.29
CA GLU A 60 -21.14 3.95 -4.27
C GLU A 60 -22.29 4.89 -3.90
N LEU A 61 -22.09 6.19 -4.05
CA LEU A 61 -23.11 7.22 -3.83
C LEU A 61 -23.99 7.46 -5.07
N GLU A 62 -23.94 6.57 -6.06
CA GLU A 62 -24.72 6.63 -7.30
C GLU A 62 -24.32 7.80 -8.21
N CYS A 63 -23.04 8.12 -8.24
CA CYS A 63 -22.43 9.10 -9.17
C CYS A 63 -23.13 10.47 -9.13
N PRO A 64 -23.28 11.13 -7.97
CA PRO A 64 -24.00 12.40 -7.90
C PRO A 64 -23.29 13.51 -8.68
N ASP A 65 -24.03 14.22 -9.54
CA ASP A 65 -23.50 15.39 -10.27
C ASP A 65 -23.22 16.56 -9.33
N TRP A 66 -24.05 16.71 -8.30
CA TRP A 66 -23.95 17.77 -7.32
C TRP A 66 -24.00 17.17 -5.91
N PRO A 67 -22.85 16.65 -5.43
CA PRO A 67 -22.82 16.02 -4.10
C PRO A 67 -23.18 17.02 -2.99
N THR A 68 -23.87 16.51 -1.98
CA THR A 68 -24.13 17.27 -0.76
C THR A 68 -22.85 17.44 0.05
N ASP A 69 -22.85 18.36 1.03
CA ASP A 69 -21.70 18.56 1.91
C ASP A 69 -21.32 17.28 2.65
N GLU A 70 -22.32 16.50 3.07
CA GLU A 70 -22.11 15.20 3.73
C GLU A 70 -21.44 14.20 2.80
N GLN A 71 -21.89 14.14 1.54
CA GLN A 71 -21.30 13.26 0.53
C GLN A 71 -19.86 13.66 0.20
N VAL A 72 -19.57 14.94 0.09
CA VAL A 72 -18.22 15.45 -0.11
C VAL A 72 -17.30 15.06 1.05
N ALA A 73 -17.79 15.18 2.28
CA ALA A 73 -17.02 14.78 3.46
C ALA A 73 -16.71 13.27 3.45
N THR A 74 -17.66 12.43 3.03
CA THR A 74 -17.47 10.99 2.91
C THR A 74 -16.40 10.66 1.86
N MET A 75 -16.44 11.32 0.70
CA MET A 75 -15.42 11.13 -0.33
C MET A 75 -14.04 11.58 0.15
N ARG A 76 -13.95 12.71 0.83
CA ARG A 76 -12.68 13.20 1.37
C ARG A 76 -12.06 12.30 2.42
N SER A 77 -12.89 11.58 3.16
CA SER A 77 -12.40 10.63 4.17
C SER A 77 -11.64 9.46 3.55
N ARG A 78 -11.82 9.21 2.25
CA ARG A 78 -11.21 8.09 1.52
C ARG A 78 -10.15 8.52 0.50
N GLU A 79 -9.83 9.81 0.40
CA GLU A 79 -8.83 10.30 -0.55
C GLU A 79 -7.39 10.18 -0.03
N GLY A 80 -7.21 10.03 1.27
CA GLY A 80 -5.89 9.87 1.88
C GLY A 80 -5.31 8.47 1.66
N LEU A 81 -4.02 8.34 1.88
CA LEU A 81 -3.32 7.05 1.76
C LEU A 81 -3.71 6.13 2.91
N GLU A 82 -4.28 4.98 2.58
CA GLU A 82 -4.79 4.02 3.55
C GLU A 82 -3.91 2.77 3.65
N LYS A 83 -3.79 2.23 4.87
CA LYS A 83 -3.18 0.93 5.09
C LYS A 83 -4.14 -0.16 4.62
N CYS A 84 -3.63 -1.15 3.88
CA CYS A 84 -4.43 -2.28 3.44
C CYS A 84 -4.38 -3.46 4.40
N GLU A 85 -3.46 -3.44 5.36
CA GLU A 85 -3.32 -4.47 6.39
C GLU A 85 -2.67 -3.87 7.64
N ALA A 86 -2.78 -4.58 8.76
CA ALA A 86 -2.12 -4.17 10.01
C ALA A 86 -0.59 -4.24 9.86
N ASP A 87 0.10 -3.42 10.62
CA ASP A 87 1.56 -3.43 10.65
C ASP A 87 2.06 -4.79 11.14
N ARG A 88 3.16 -5.25 10.55
CA ARG A 88 3.81 -6.51 10.93
C ARG A 88 5.22 -6.23 11.44
N GLU A 89 5.64 -7.00 12.43
CA GLU A 89 7.02 -6.98 12.90
C GLU A 89 7.71 -8.26 12.48
N LEU A 90 8.87 -8.12 11.87
CA LEU A 90 9.67 -9.25 11.40
C LEU A 90 11.11 -9.10 11.87
N THR A 91 11.81 -10.23 12.00
CA THR A 91 13.25 -10.28 12.26
C THR A 91 13.95 -10.58 10.94
N PRO A 92 14.85 -9.69 10.47
CA PRO A 92 15.62 -9.98 9.27
C PRO A 92 16.44 -11.27 9.41
N ASP A 93 16.39 -12.11 8.39
CA ASP A 93 17.15 -13.34 8.34
C ASP A 93 18.33 -13.14 7.38
N GLY A 94 19.54 -13.09 7.94
CA GLY A 94 20.74 -12.81 7.14
C GLY A 94 20.70 -11.43 6.51
N GLY A 95 20.11 -10.45 7.19
CA GLY A 95 19.96 -9.09 6.68
C GLY A 95 18.89 -8.94 5.60
N ARG A 96 17.98 -9.89 5.50
CA ARG A 96 16.97 -9.94 4.45
C ARG A 96 15.58 -10.14 5.02
N VAL A 97 14.60 -9.40 4.48
CA VAL A 97 13.17 -9.60 4.77
C VAL A 97 12.45 -9.94 3.48
N SER A 98 11.53 -10.88 3.55
CA SER A 98 10.67 -11.25 2.43
C SER A 98 9.22 -10.93 2.77
N ILE A 99 8.56 -10.19 1.88
CA ILE A 99 7.16 -9.78 2.05
C ILE A 99 6.40 -10.28 0.83
N GLN A 100 5.41 -11.14 1.07
CA GLN A 100 4.53 -11.60 0.00
C GLN A 100 3.24 -10.79 0.02
N THR A 101 2.82 -10.29 -1.13
CA THR A 101 1.57 -9.56 -1.25
C THR A 101 0.89 -9.88 -2.58
N VAL A 102 -0.43 -9.75 -2.59
CA VAL A 102 -1.23 -9.91 -3.80
C VAL A 102 -1.64 -8.54 -4.28
N LEU A 103 -1.27 -8.22 -5.53
CA LEU A 103 -1.59 -6.93 -6.15
C LEU A 103 -2.76 -7.09 -7.09
N PRO A 104 -3.93 -6.49 -6.78
CA PRO A 104 -5.01 -6.43 -7.76
C PRO A 104 -4.60 -5.56 -8.95
N MET A 105 -5.22 -5.77 -10.07
CA MET A 105 -5.11 -4.90 -11.24
C MET A 105 -6.13 -3.79 -11.07
N HIS A 106 -5.86 -2.62 -11.15
CA HIS A 106 -4.69 -1.79 -11.16
C HIS A 106 -4.42 -1.32 -9.72
N SER A 107 -3.24 -1.48 -9.22
CA SER A 107 -2.94 -1.09 -7.84
C SER A 107 -1.52 -0.58 -7.68
N VAL A 108 -1.33 0.21 -6.64
CA VAL A 108 -0.01 0.67 -6.20
C VAL A 108 0.10 0.37 -4.72
N SER A 109 1.16 -0.31 -4.32
CA SER A 109 1.46 -0.59 -2.92
C SER A 109 2.73 0.12 -2.50
N LEU A 110 2.68 0.76 -1.34
CA LEU A 110 3.84 1.36 -0.69
C LEU A 110 4.15 0.55 0.57
N LEU A 111 5.35 0.00 0.61
CA LEU A 111 5.85 -0.73 1.75
C LEU A 111 6.88 0.12 2.48
N LEU A 112 6.60 0.42 3.74
CA LEU A 112 7.54 1.11 4.62
C LEU A 112 8.12 0.09 5.59
N VAL A 113 9.43 -0.10 5.52
CA VAL A 113 10.16 -1.00 6.41
C VAL A 113 10.98 -0.13 7.35
N ASN A 114 10.50 -0.02 8.57
CA ASN A 114 11.12 0.82 9.59
C ASN A 114 11.92 -0.04 10.56
N ARG A 115 13.13 0.44 10.89
CA ARG A 115 13.94 -0.19 11.92
C ARG A 115 13.25 -0.02 13.27
N CYS A 116 13.05 -1.12 13.98
CA CYS A 116 12.55 -1.08 15.34
C CYS A 116 13.75 -0.95 16.28
N SER A 117 13.78 0.11 17.04
CA SER A 117 14.72 0.24 18.16
C SER A 117 14.02 -0.22 19.44
N GLU A 118 14.74 -0.92 20.25
CA GLU A 118 14.25 -1.31 21.57
C GLU A 118 14.24 -0.15 22.54
#